data_e6890021b0bc5518eee093dadf150609
#
_entry.id   e6890021b0bc5518eee093dadf150609
#
_cell.length_a   1.000
_cell.length_b   1.000
_cell.length_c   1.000
_cell.angle_alpha   90.00
_cell.angle_beta   90.00
_cell.angle_gamma   90.00
#
_symmetry.space_group_name_H-M   'P 1'
#
loop_
_entity.id
_entity.type
_entity.pdbx_description
1 polymer ?
#
loop_
_entity_poly.entity_id
_entity_poly.type
_entity_poly.pdbx_seq_one_letter_code
_entity_poly.pdbx_strand_id
1 'polypeptide(L)'
;MILPETKTLAHLFEDCTSKYPDLTVNTMVGWTSGQTYQELKEKAGRLSILLDSYGVGSGDKVAILSAGHPNWIAAFFSATAFGRVAVPLLPDFSPSVVANVLAHSEAKALFVSAKCYEKLSAETLAALSLVIDIDTLEPIAGNKMVEKGANSSVTGASAATVEAAGTSAKAEAAASAAETSAAAPDDLAVLIYTSGTTGNAKGVMLTHRNFMATLRTCYTVFVIGPEDSMLSALPLAHAYELSLGLLYPFSAGTCVYYLPKAPSPAVLTHALKVVRPTAMLVVPLIIEKVYRGAVLPRIRNSKALSLLDRICHPLLCRLVGKGMVRSFGGRIKFVGIGGAKLDVTVEQFLKTARFPYVIGYGLTECCPLLSIAFGNRVPKAGSIGLPVHGVSMRLDNVNPGTGEGEIVATGENIMKGYYKDPEKTASVFTADGWFRTGDLGAVDKKGNYYIKGRLGNMIVGPSGENIYPEDIEKVIMELPQVEECIVLSRQGRLVALVKMHEEAIDIAHRDKPSVMEEVEKLRAQMLGYINSRVNASSRLSTLQFMTEPFDKTATLKIRRFVYASDAPAI
;
A
#
# COMPACT_ATOMS: atom_id res chain seq x y z
N MET A 1 -25.52 4.91 -9.14
CA MET A 1 -24.30 4.13 -9.41
C MET A 1 -23.75 4.66 -10.73
N ILE A 2 -22.48 5.13 -10.78
CA ILE A 2 -21.90 5.77 -11.99
C ILE A 2 -21.31 4.75 -12.97
N LEU A 3 -21.00 3.54 -12.55
CA LEU A 3 -20.01 2.69 -13.19
C LEU A 3 -20.38 1.77 -14.37
N PRO A 4 -21.61 1.49 -14.82
CA PRO A 4 -21.79 0.54 -15.91
C PRO A 4 -21.17 0.99 -17.25
N GLU A 5 -21.17 2.29 -17.52
CA GLU A 5 -20.71 2.87 -18.79
C GLU A 5 -19.35 3.56 -18.72
N THR A 6 -18.83 3.85 -17.51
CA THR A 6 -17.54 4.52 -17.29
C THR A 6 -16.40 3.58 -17.68
N LYS A 7 -15.62 3.96 -18.71
CA LYS A 7 -14.56 3.11 -19.30
C LYS A 7 -13.15 3.51 -18.93
N THR A 8 -12.93 4.78 -18.55
CA THR A 8 -11.61 5.34 -18.27
C THR A 8 -11.62 6.22 -17.03
N LEU A 9 -10.43 6.53 -16.47
CA LEU A 9 -10.30 7.49 -15.37
C LEU A 9 -10.71 8.90 -15.77
N ALA A 10 -10.58 9.27 -17.06
CA ALA A 10 -11.05 10.53 -17.59
C ALA A 10 -12.60 10.60 -17.51
N HIS A 11 -13.30 9.59 -18.00
CA HIS A 11 -14.75 9.49 -17.85
C HIS A 11 -15.19 9.48 -16.38
N LEU A 12 -14.46 8.74 -15.51
CA LEU A 12 -14.73 8.71 -14.08
C LEU A 12 -14.65 10.10 -13.46
N PHE A 13 -13.60 10.85 -13.81
CA PHE A 13 -13.39 12.21 -13.32
C PHE A 13 -14.54 13.14 -13.72
N GLU A 14 -14.92 13.12 -15.01
CA GLU A 14 -16.00 13.94 -15.52
C GLU A 14 -17.36 13.58 -14.92
N ASP A 15 -17.69 12.28 -14.87
CA ASP A 15 -18.94 11.77 -14.30
C ASP A 15 -19.08 12.17 -12.82
N CYS A 16 -18.00 12.04 -12.02
CA CYS A 16 -18.06 12.33 -10.59
C CYS A 16 -18.10 13.83 -10.29
N THR A 17 -17.32 14.63 -11.00
CA THR A 17 -17.30 16.09 -10.81
C THR A 17 -18.61 16.72 -11.26
N SER A 18 -19.25 16.18 -12.28
CA SER A 18 -20.58 16.62 -12.74
C SER A 18 -21.71 16.17 -11.81
N LYS A 19 -21.59 14.98 -11.21
CA LYS A 19 -22.62 14.42 -10.33
C LYS A 19 -22.61 14.99 -8.91
N TYR A 20 -21.43 15.31 -8.39
CA TYR A 20 -21.24 15.69 -6.99
C TYR A 20 -20.56 17.06 -6.80
N PRO A 21 -20.85 18.12 -7.61
CA PRO A 21 -20.06 19.35 -7.66
C PRO A 21 -19.83 19.98 -6.28
N ASP A 22 -20.86 20.03 -5.44
CA ASP A 22 -20.86 20.70 -4.14
C ASP A 22 -20.43 19.81 -2.98
N LEU A 23 -20.25 18.49 -3.19
CA LEU A 23 -19.80 17.61 -2.14
C LEU A 23 -18.29 17.79 -1.87
N THR A 24 -17.91 17.65 -0.62
CA THR A 24 -16.49 17.61 -0.22
C THR A 24 -15.89 16.29 -0.66
N VAL A 25 -14.90 16.34 -1.56
CA VAL A 25 -14.17 15.15 -2.03
C VAL A 25 -13.11 14.70 -1.03
N ASN A 26 -12.42 15.67 -0.42
CA ASN A 26 -11.38 15.38 0.56
C ASN A 26 -11.08 16.56 1.47
N THR A 27 -10.40 16.27 2.58
CA THR A 27 -9.89 17.28 3.52
C THR A 27 -8.73 16.72 4.36
N MET A 28 -8.06 17.56 5.13
CA MET A 28 -7.07 17.17 6.13
C MET A 28 -7.71 17.11 7.52
N VAL A 29 -7.35 16.11 8.32
CA VAL A 29 -7.81 16.04 9.72
C VAL A 29 -7.40 17.30 10.48
N GLY A 30 -8.39 18.01 11.03
CA GLY A 30 -8.19 19.29 11.73
C GLY A 30 -8.44 20.54 10.89
N TRP A 31 -8.67 20.43 9.58
CA TRP A 31 -9.09 21.57 8.77
C TRP A 31 -10.60 21.83 8.95
N THR A 32 -10.99 23.09 8.84
CA THR A 32 -12.38 23.53 8.97
C THR A 32 -13.19 23.40 7.69
N SER A 33 -12.50 23.36 6.53
CA SER A 33 -13.09 23.19 5.21
C SER A 33 -12.32 22.12 4.44
N GLY A 34 -12.98 21.50 3.49
CA GLY A 34 -12.37 20.57 2.55
C GLY A 34 -12.52 21.07 1.13
N GLN A 35 -11.92 20.36 0.18
CA GLN A 35 -12.02 20.60 -1.24
C GLN A 35 -13.29 19.98 -1.79
N THR A 36 -14.08 20.72 -2.59
CA THR A 36 -15.23 20.19 -3.31
C THR A 36 -14.84 19.49 -4.63
N TYR A 37 -15.76 18.73 -5.22
CA TYR A 37 -15.56 18.14 -6.55
C TYR A 37 -15.42 19.21 -7.63
N GLN A 38 -16.18 20.31 -7.52
CA GLN A 38 -16.07 21.44 -8.44
C GLN A 38 -14.69 22.11 -8.35
N GLU A 39 -14.20 22.42 -7.15
CA GLU A 39 -12.85 22.97 -6.94
C GLU A 39 -11.76 22.02 -7.44
N LEU A 40 -11.96 20.69 -7.26
CA LEU A 40 -11.05 19.69 -7.82
C LEU A 40 -11.02 19.75 -9.35
N LYS A 41 -12.19 19.85 -10.00
CA LYS A 41 -12.29 19.97 -11.48
C LYS A 41 -11.52 21.17 -11.98
N GLU A 42 -11.70 22.33 -11.36
CA GLU A 42 -11.01 23.55 -11.70
C GLU A 42 -9.49 23.48 -11.48
N LYS A 43 -9.06 22.93 -10.35
CA LYS A 43 -7.63 22.71 -10.04
C LYS A 43 -6.96 21.77 -11.05
N ALA A 44 -7.57 20.61 -11.33
CA ALA A 44 -7.03 19.64 -12.28
C ALA A 44 -6.95 20.21 -13.70
N GLY A 45 -7.96 20.97 -14.13
CA GLY A 45 -7.96 21.65 -15.42
C GLY A 45 -6.85 22.70 -15.53
N ARG A 46 -6.69 23.57 -14.52
CA ARG A 46 -5.59 24.55 -14.48
C ARG A 46 -4.22 23.89 -14.52
N LEU A 47 -4.02 22.83 -13.74
CA LEU A 47 -2.78 22.07 -13.72
C LEU A 47 -2.51 21.40 -15.07
N SER A 48 -3.54 20.89 -15.76
CA SER A 48 -3.38 20.34 -17.10
C SER A 48 -2.90 21.39 -18.10
N ILE A 49 -3.49 22.59 -18.10
CA ILE A 49 -3.06 23.71 -18.95
C ILE A 49 -1.61 24.13 -18.61
N LEU A 50 -1.27 24.15 -17.33
CA LEU A 50 0.10 24.44 -16.88
C LEU A 50 1.09 23.38 -17.42
N LEU A 51 0.77 22.11 -17.29
CA LEU A 51 1.60 21.02 -17.82
C LEU A 51 1.81 21.16 -19.33
N ASP A 52 0.76 21.46 -20.10
CA ASP A 52 0.86 21.70 -21.55
C ASP A 52 1.78 22.87 -21.88
N SER A 53 1.74 23.96 -21.10
CA SER A 53 2.57 25.17 -21.32
C SER A 53 4.06 24.89 -21.14
N TYR A 54 4.42 23.83 -20.40
CA TYR A 54 5.79 23.34 -20.22
C TYR A 54 6.14 22.17 -21.14
N GLY A 55 5.31 21.87 -22.14
CA GLY A 55 5.55 20.79 -23.12
C GLY A 55 5.32 19.38 -22.57
N VAL A 56 4.56 19.25 -21.48
CA VAL A 56 4.16 17.95 -20.91
C VAL A 56 2.79 17.59 -21.47
N GLY A 57 2.78 16.88 -22.59
CA GLY A 57 1.56 16.55 -23.34
C GLY A 57 1.04 15.12 -23.11
N SER A 58 0.12 14.70 -23.99
CA SER A 58 -0.48 13.36 -23.93
C SER A 58 0.59 12.26 -24.04
N GLY A 59 0.46 11.19 -23.24
CA GLY A 59 1.41 10.08 -23.13
C GLY A 59 2.64 10.35 -22.26
N ASP A 60 2.91 11.62 -21.91
CA ASP A 60 4.02 11.96 -21.02
C ASP A 60 3.74 11.54 -19.58
N LYS A 61 4.81 11.30 -18.82
CA LYS A 61 4.73 10.83 -17.45
C LYS A 61 4.86 12.01 -16.49
N VAL A 62 3.96 12.03 -15.50
CA VAL A 62 3.89 13.04 -14.44
C VAL A 62 4.06 12.33 -13.10
N ALA A 63 5.16 12.60 -12.43
CA ALA A 63 5.46 12.00 -11.13
C ALA A 63 4.78 12.76 -9.98
N ILE A 64 4.43 12.02 -8.92
CA ILE A 64 3.84 12.58 -7.70
C ILE A 64 4.59 12.01 -6.49
N LEU A 65 5.36 12.84 -5.80
CA LEU A 65 6.19 12.48 -4.65
C LEU A 65 5.75 13.25 -3.41
N SER A 66 4.75 12.72 -2.72
CA SER A 66 4.20 13.33 -1.51
C SER A 66 3.51 12.31 -0.63
N ALA A 67 3.39 12.62 0.66
CA ALA A 67 2.44 11.97 1.56
C ALA A 67 0.99 12.29 1.14
N GLY A 68 0.01 11.68 1.82
CA GLY A 68 -1.40 11.99 1.58
C GLY A 68 -1.70 13.48 1.82
N HIS A 69 -2.23 14.14 0.80
CA HIS A 69 -2.56 15.57 0.81
C HIS A 69 -3.81 15.84 -0.03
N PRO A 70 -4.69 16.82 0.31
CA PRO A 70 -5.87 17.12 -0.50
C PRO A 70 -5.59 17.43 -1.97
N ASN A 71 -4.49 18.09 -2.28
CA ASN A 71 -4.10 18.39 -3.67
C ASN A 71 -3.53 17.19 -4.45
N TRP A 72 -3.24 16.06 -3.77
CA TRP A 72 -2.71 14.87 -4.41
C TRP A 72 -3.63 14.34 -5.53
N ILE A 73 -4.95 14.36 -5.28
CA ILE A 73 -5.94 13.93 -6.27
C ILE A 73 -6.01 14.89 -7.48
N ALA A 74 -5.80 16.19 -7.26
CA ALA A 74 -5.73 17.18 -8.35
C ALA A 74 -4.50 16.93 -9.24
N ALA A 75 -3.32 16.67 -8.64
CA ALA A 75 -2.12 16.26 -9.35
C ALA A 75 -2.34 14.96 -10.13
N PHE A 76 -2.99 13.96 -9.53
CA PHE A 76 -3.29 12.69 -10.18
C PHE A 76 -4.22 12.84 -11.40
N PHE A 77 -5.34 13.56 -11.25
CA PHE A 77 -6.26 13.74 -12.35
C PHE A 77 -5.79 14.76 -13.40
N SER A 78 -4.94 15.73 -13.04
CA SER A 78 -4.29 16.60 -14.05
C SER A 78 -3.43 15.82 -15.05
N ALA A 79 -2.97 14.63 -14.64
CA ALA A 79 -2.32 13.68 -15.53
C ALA A 79 -3.35 12.75 -16.19
N THR A 80 -4.01 11.90 -15.41
CA THR A 80 -4.78 10.75 -15.92
C THR A 80 -6.09 11.10 -16.63
N ALA A 81 -6.72 12.22 -16.29
CA ALA A 81 -7.93 12.69 -16.97
C ALA A 81 -7.63 13.45 -18.27
N PHE A 82 -6.37 13.87 -18.48
CA PHE A 82 -5.94 14.67 -19.63
C PHE A 82 -4.89 13.97 -20.49
N GLY A 83 -4.92 12.62 -20.51
CA GLY A 83 -4.14 11.79 -21.44
C GLY A 83 -2.68 11.57 -21.08
N ARG A 84 -2.23 11.97 -19.88
CA ARG A 84 -0.89 11.73 -19.35
C ARG A 84 -0.89 10.51 -18.44
N VAL A 85 0.30 10.01 -18.11
CA VAL A 85 0.51 8.86 -17.22
C VAL A 85 0.98 9.35 -15.85
N ALA A 86 0.26 9.00 -14.80
CA ALA A 86 0.70 9.28 -13.44
C ALA A 86 1.79 8.28 -12.99
N VAL A 87 2.83 8.79 -12.29
CA VAL A 87 3.89 7.98 -11.69
C VAL A 87 3.95 8.28 -10.18
N PRO A 88 3.09 7.62 -9.38
CA PRO A 88 3.10 7.81 -7.94
C PRO A 88 4.38 7.25 -7.31
N LEU A 89 5.05 8.06 -6.49
CA LEU A 89 6.28 7.72 -5.79
C LEU A 89 6.06 7.73 -4.28
N LEU A 90 6.64 6.74 -3.60
CA LEU A 90 6.58 6.69 -2.15
C LEU A 90 7.47 7.77 -1.53
N PRO A 91 6.96 8.56 -0.57
CA PRO A 91 7.73 9.63 0.09
C PRO A 91 8.93 9.11 0.88
N ASP A 92 8.93 7.81 1.20
CA ASP A 92 10.00 7.13 1.92
C ASP A 92 11.07 6.51 0.99
N PHE A 93 10.95 6.68 -0.32
CA PHE A 93 12.02 6.30 -1.24
C PHE A 93 13.28 7.11 -0.96
N SER A 94 14.45 6.46 -1.03
CA SER A 94 15.72 7.17 -0.97
C SER A 94 15.88 8.08 -2.20
N PRO A 95 16.65 9.17 -2.08
CA PRO A 95 16.89 10.08 -3.21
C PRO A 95 17.40 9.36 -4.47
N SER A 96 18.26 8.37 -4.31
CA SER A 96 18.77 7.56 -5.41
C SER A 96 17.69 6.73 -6.10
N VAL A 97 16.75 6.15 -5.33
CA VAL A 97 15.61 5.42 -5.90
C VAL A 97 14.68 6.36 -6.65
N VAL A 98 14.41 7.55 -6.09
CA VAL A 98 13.59 8.58 -6.77
C VAL A 98 14.23 8.98 -8.09
N ALA A 99 15.53 9.32 -8.09
CA ALA A 99 16.26 9.70 -9.31
C ALA A 99 16.19 8.58 -10.37
N ASN A 100 16.43 7.34 -9.98
CA ASN A 100 16.36 6.18 -10.88
C ASN A 100 14.95 5.98 -11.45
N VAL A 101 13.91 6.16 -10.64
CA VAL A 101 12.52 6.01 -11.12
C VAL A 101 12.15 7.14 -12.06
N LEU A 102 12.50 8.40 -11.76
CA LEU A 102 12.25 9.53 -12.65
C LEU A 102 12.93 9.34 -14.01
N ALA A 103 14.20 8.93 -14.01
CA ALA A 103 14.95 8.64 -15.24
C ALA A 103 14.37 7.46 -16.00
N HIS A 104 14.10 6.32 -15.35
CA HIS A 104 13.56 5.12 -16.00
C HIS A 104 12.15 5.33 -16.57
N SER A 105 11.28 6.03 -15.82
CA SER A 105 9.93 6.37 -16.26
C SER A 105 9.90 7.43 -17.35
N GLU A 106 10.99 8.19 -17.55
CA GLU A 106 11.04 9.36 -18.41
C GLU A 106 10.01 10.42 -18.00
N ALA A 107 9.85 10.61 -16.69
CA ALA A 107 8.93 11.60 -16.18
C ALA A 107 9.37 13.01 -16.57
N LYS A 108 8.47 13.80 -17.15
CA LYS A 108 8.72 15.18 -17.55
C LYS A 108 8.36 16.21 -16.49
N ALA A 109 7.39 15.88 -15.62
CA ALA A 109 6.96 16.75 -14.53
C ALA A 109 6.92 16.01 -13.20
N LEU A 110 7.07 16.77 -12.12
CA LEU A 110 7.04 16.27 -10.75
C LEU A 110 6.20 17.17 -9.85
N PHE A 111 5.17 16.63 -9.23
CA PHE A 111 4.52 17.23 -8.06
C PHE A 111 5.23 16.72 -6.81
N VAL A 112 5.68 17.63 -5.95
CA VAL A 112 6.53 17.26 -4.80
C VAL A 112 6.18 18.07 -3.56
N SER A 113 6.18 17.45 -2.38
CA SER A 113 6.10 18.17 -1.11
C SER A 113 7.46 18.77 -0.73
N ALA A 114 7.47 19.89 -0.01
CA ALA A 114 8.69 20.58 0.41
C ALA A 114 9.71 19.63 1.07
N LYS A 115 9.26 18.78 2.01
CA LYS A 115 10.09 17.78 2.68
C LYS A 115 10.76 16.79 1.73
N CYS A 116 10.09 16.41 0.64
CA CYS A 116 10.66 15.49 -0.35
C CYS A 116 11.58 16.23 -1.32
N TYR A 117 11.23 17.47 -1.69
CA TYR A 117 12.01 18.32 -2.56
C TYR A 117 13.43 18.56 -2.02
N GLU A 118 13.56 18.88 -0.73
CA GLU A 118 14.85 19.12 -0.06
C GLU A 118 15.84 17.94 -0.14
N LYS A 119 15.34 16.74 -0.40
CA LYS A 119 16.16 15.52 -0.52
C LYS A 119 16.67 15.27 -1.94
N LEU A 120 16.13 15.96 -2.95
CA LEU A 120 16.46 15.72 -4.35
C LEU A 120 17.69 16.53 -4.78
N SER A 121 18.54 15.94 -5.62
CA SER A 121 19.70 16.64 -6.17
C SER A 121 19.28 17.64 -7.25
N ALA A 122 20.06 18.71 -7.41
CA ALA A 122 19.86 19.67 -8.47
C ALA A 122 19.89 19.04 -9.88
N GLU A 123 20.71 18.00 -10.07
CA GLU A 123 20.77 17.23 -11.31
C GLU A 123 19.44 16.51 -11.61
N THR A 124 18.86 15.86 -10.60
CA THR A 124 17.55 15.18 -10.73
C THR A 124 16.45 16.18 -11.11
N LEU A 125 16.45 17.35 -10.46
CA LEU A 125 15.45 18.40 -10.73
C LEU A 125 15.64 19.06 -12.10
N ALA A 126 16.88 19.27 -12.53
CA ALA A 126 17.20 19.88 -13.83
C ALA A 126 16.82 18.99 -15.03
N ALA A 127 16.67 17.69 -14.83
CA ALA A 127 16.21 16.76 -15.86
C ALA A 127 14.70 16.87 -16.16
N LEU A 128 13.93 17.55 -15.31
CA LEU A 128 12.49 17.70 -15.43
C LEU A 128 12.13 19.02 -16.15
N SER A 129 11.09 18.98 -16.99
CA SER A 129 10.54 20.18 -17.65
C SER A 129 9.82 21.07 -16.64
N LEU A 130 9.20 20.49 -15.60
CA LEU A 130 8.41 21.23 -14.62
C LEU A 130 8.43 20.53 -13.26
N VAL A 131 8.63 21.30 -12.20
CA VAL A 131 8.47 20.86 -10.81
C VAL A 131 7.45 21.76 -10.13
N ILE A 132 6.45 21.15 -9.48
CA ILE A 132 5.31 21.84 -8.86
C ILE A 132 5.29 21.48 -7.37
N ASP A 133 5.16 22.48 -6.51
CA ASP A 133 4.87 22.29 -5.10
C ASP A 133 3.45 21.75 -4.94
N ILE A 134 3.29 20.62 -4.24
CA ILE A 134 1.97 20.00 -4.08
C ILE A 134 1.06 20.76 -3.10
N ASP A 135 1.63 21.50 -2.17
CA ASP A 135 0.88 22.24 -1.17
C ASP A 135 0.23 23.50 -1.77
N THR A 136 0.99 24.22 -2.61
CA THR A 136 0.54 25.46 -3.26
C THR A 136 0.00 25.26 -4.67
N LEU A 137 0.39 24.19 -5.35
CA LEU A 137 0.16 23.90 -6.77
C LEU A 137 0.83 24.91 -7.73
N GLU A 138 1.89 25.57 -7.26
CA GLU A 138 2.66 26.54 -8.02
C GLU A 138 3.99 25.93 -8.50
N PRO A 139 4.51 26.37 -9.66
CA PRO A 139 5.83 25.96 -10.13
C PRO A 139 6.94 26.38 -9.16
N ILE A 140 7.87 25.46 -8.90
CA ILE A 140 9.10 25.76 -8.17
C ILE A 140 10.12 26.35 -9.15
N ALA A 141 10.81 27.44 -8.79
CA ALA A 141 11.74 28.18 -9.66
C ALA A 141 12.82 27.26 -10.27
N GLY A 142 13.19 27.50 -11.53
CA GLY A 142 14.30 26.83 -12.24
C GLY A 142 13.95 26.12 -13.54
N ASN A 143 12.68 26.02 -13.92
CA ASN A 143 12.24 25.32 -15.14
C ASN A 143 12.16 26.26 -16.34
N LYS A 144 12.41 25.74 -17.57
CA LYS A 144 12.33 26.51 -18.82
C LYS A 144 10.90 26.43 -19.38
N MET A 145 10.26 27.56 -19.64
CA MET A 145 9.03 27.61 -20.42
C MET A 145 9.31 27.26 -21.88
N VAL A 146 8.47 26.42 -22.45
CA VAL A 146 8.50 26.14 -23.90
C VAL A 146 7.76 27.28 -24.59
N GLU A 147 8.49 28.19 -25.23
CA GLU A 147 7.90 29.22 -26.10
C GLU A 147 7.23 28.54 -27.30
N LYS A 148 5.91 28.59 -27.37
CA LYS A 148 5.17 28.31 -28.62
C LYS A 148 5.31 29.50 -29.54
N GLY A 149 6.24 29.36 -30.48
CA GLY A 149 6.32 30.11 -31.73
C GLY A 149 5.92 31.60 -31.70
N ALA A 150 6.84 32.49 -31.32
CA ALA A 150 6.90 33.86 -31.82
C ALA A 150 8.37 34.29 -31.82
N ASN A 151 8.86 34.62 -33.00
CA ASN A 151 10.13 35.31 -33.17
C ASN A 151 10.13 36.61 -32.39
N SER A 152 10.87 36.70 -31.32
CA SER A 152 11.52 37.93 -30.90
C SER A 152 12.50 37.68 -29.73
N SER A 153 13.70 38.14 -29.97
CA SER A 153 14.80 38.28 -29.02
C SER A 153 14.42 39.18 -27.84
N VAL A 154 14.43 38.67 -26.60
CA VAL A 154 14.67 39.47 -25.40
C VAL A 154 15.43 38.66 -24.37
N THR A 155 16.60 39.15 -24.07
CA THR A 155 17.49 38.73 -22.99
C THR A 155 16.94 39.21 -21.65
N GLY A 156 16.95 38.33 -20.65
CA GLY A 156 17.02 38.67 -19.22
C GLY A 156 15.79 39.37 -18.63
N ALA A 157 14.92 38.61 -17.98
CA ALA A 157 14.00 39.19 -16.98
C ALA A 157 13.92 38.27 -15.75
N SER A 158 14.17 38.87 -14.62
CA SER A 158 14.11 38.30 -13.28
C SER A 158 12.67 37.89 -12.88
N ALA A 159 12.54 37.01 -11.87
CA ALA A 159 11.31 36.43 -11.31
C ALA A 159 10.21 37.38 -10.79
N ALA A 160 10.17 38.62 -11.23
CA ALA A 160 9.27 39.66 -10.69
C ALA A 160 8.09 40.04 -11.62
N THR A 161 7.83 39.33 -12.72
CA THR A 161 6.82 39.75 -13.72
C THR A 161 5.71 38.72 -14.01
N VAL A 162 5.38 37.85 -13.08
CA VAL A 162 4.21 36.95 -13.22
C VAL A 162 2.97 37.46 -12.48
N GLU A 163 3.05 38.60 -11.79
CA GLU A 163 1.91 39.20 -11.07
C GLU A 163 0.88 39.92 -11.96
N ALA A 164 1.02 39.94 -13.27
CA ALA A 164 0.13 40.72 -14.16
C ALA A 164 -0.67 39.90 -15.19
N ALA A 165 -0.72 38.57 -15.11
CA ALA A 165 -1.75 37.81 -15.83
C ALA A 165 -2.93 37.59 -14.88
N GLY A 166 -3.81 38.61 -14.84
CA GLY A 166 -4.94 38.70 -13.95
C GLY A 166 -5.67 37.39 -13.73
N THR A 167 -5.94 37.12 -12.47
CA THR A 167 -7.07 36.33 -11.98
C THR A 167 -8.34 36.79 -12.67
N SER A 168 -8.60 36.29 -13.86
CA SER A 168 -9.73 36.68 -14.67
C SER A 168 -10.64 35.45 -14.76
N ALA A 169 -11.91 35.72 -14.61
CA ALA A 169 -13.02 34.79 -14.95
C ALA A 169 -12.78 34.04 -16.29
N LYS A 170 -11.93 34.56 -17.17
CA LYS A 170 -11.46 33.89 -18.39
C LYS A 170 -10.51 32.72 -18.16
N ALA A 171 -9.61 32.77 -17.16
CA ALA A 171 -8.72 31.65 -16.83
C ALA A 171 -9.49 30.53 -16.11
N GLU A 172 -10.44 30.90 -15.26
CA GLU A 172 -11.37 29.96 -14.61
C GLU A 172 -12.33 29.32 -15.61
N ALA A 173 -12.89 30.08 -16.54
CA ALA A 173 -13.71 29.57 -17.63
C ALA A 173 -12.91 28.65 -18.58
N ALA A 174 -11.64 28.96 -18.87
CA ALA A 174 -10.76 28.10 -19.67
C ALA A 174 -10.40 26.80 -18.94
N ALA A 175 -10.18 26.87 -17.62
CA ALA A 175 -9.91 25.68 -16.80
C ALA A 175 -11.13 24.76 -16.66
N SER A 176 -12.33 25.34 -16.56
CA SER A 176 -13.59 24.61 -16.55
C SER A 176 -13.97 24.02 -17.93
N ALA A 177 -13.45 24.60 -19.01
CA ALA A 177 -13.64 24.17 -20.39
C ALA A 177 -12.52 23.27 -20.93
N ALA A 178 -11.51 22.94 -20.12
CA ALA A 178 -10.46 21.99 -20.51
C ALA A 178 -11.09 20.62 -20.74
N GLU A 179 -11.15 20.19 -22.02
CA GLU A 179 -11.71 18.90 -22.39
C GLU A 179 -10.84 17.76 -21.85
N THR A 180 -11.49 16.79 -21.19
CA THR A 180 -10.82 15.56 -20.77
C THR A 180 -10.39 14.72 -21.98
N SER A 181 -9.30 13.97 -21.84
CA SER A 181 -8.74 13.18 -22.93
C SER A 181 -9.70 12.07 -23.42
N ALA A 182 -9.70 11.82 -24.71
CA ALA A 182 -10.34 10.65 -25.34
C ALA A 182 -9.53 9.36 -25.12
N ALA A 183 -8.83 9.20 -23.98
CA ALA A 183 -8.03 8.02 -23.68
C ALA A 183 -8.81 6.72 -23.82
N ALA A 184 -8.21 5.72 -24.48
CA ALA A 184 -8.80 4.39 -24.61
C ALA A 184 -8.67 3.58 -23.30
N PRO A 185 -9.53 2.59 -23.04
CA PRO A 185 -9.46 1.77 -21.83
C PRO A 185 -8.10 1.05 -21.65
N ASP A 186 -7.44 0.68 -22.73
CA ASP A 186 -6.17 -0.05 -22.71
C ASP A 186 -4.92 0.86 -22.76
N ASP A 187 -5.13 2.17 -22.76
CA ASP A 187 -4.04 3.13 -22.63
C ASP A 187 -3.47 3.07 -21.21
N LEU A 188 -2.16 3.33 -21.12
CA LEU A 188 -1.46 3.38 -19.86
C LEU A 188 -1.94 4.60 -19.04
N ALA A 189 -2.46 4.35 -17.86
CA ALA A 189 -2.93 5.40 -16.96
C ALA A 189 -1.95 5.69 -15.83
N VAL A 190 -1.36 4.64 -15.26
CA VAL A 190 -0.49 4.75 -14.08
C VAL A 190 0.69 3.79 -14.20
N LEU A 191 1.86 4.25 -13.79
CA LEU A 191 3.07 3.46 -13.70
C LEU A 191 3.52 3.40 -12.23
N ILE A 192 3.29 2.27 -11.57
CA ILE A 192 3.65 2.09 -10.15
C ILE A 192 4.94 1.31 -10.03
N TYR A 193 5.93 1.88 -9.34
CA TYR A 193 7.21 1.23 -9.10
C TYR A 193 7.17 0.40 -7.83
N THR A 194 7.50 -0.88 -7.97
CA THR A 194 7.65 -1.81 -6.84
C THR A 194 9.12 -2.14 -6.61
N SER A 195 9.51 -2.32 -5.35
CA SER A 195 10.85 -2.78 -5.01
C SER A 195 11.01 -4.23 -5.46
N GLY A 196 11.74 -4.44 -6.56
CA GLY A 196 12.07 -5.79 -7.01
C GLY A 196 12.92 -6.54 -5.98
N THR A 197 12.79 -7.86 -5.92
CA THR A 197 13.65 -8.75 -5.12
C THR A 197 15.13 -8.67 -5.53
N THR A 198 15.43 -8.11 -6.69
CA THR A 198 16.79 -7.95 -7.27
C THR A 198 17.39 -6.56 -7.07
N GLY A 199 16.74 -5.69 -6.27
CA GLY A 199 17.26 -4.33 -5.99
C GLY A 199 16.84 -3.24 -6.99
N ASN A 200 16.50 -3.56 -8.22
CA ASN A 200 16.01 -2.60 -9.21
C ASN A 200 14.48 -2.46 -9.11
N ALA A 201 13.99 -1.22 -9.06
CA ALA A 201 12.56 -0.93 -9.06
C ALA A 201 11.94 -1.31 -10.41
N LYS A 202 10.82 -2.03 -10.39
CA LYS A 202 10.07 -2.45 -11.59
C LYS A 202 8.84 -1.57 -11.74
N GLY A 203 8.64 -1.00 -12.92
CA GLY A 203 7.46 -0.21 -13.26
C GLY A 203 6.30 -1.10 -13.70
N VAL A 204 5.28 -1.23 -12.89
CA VAL A 204 4.05 -1.97 -13.20
C VAL A 204 3.14 -1.07 -14.03
N MET A 205 2.80 -1.50 -15.25
CA MET A 205 1.95 -0.76 -16.20
C MET A 205 0.47 -1.06 -15.94
N LEU A 206 -0.27 -0.07 -15.39
CA LEU A 206 -1.70 -0.16 -15.14
C LEU A 206 -2.49 0.72 -16.12
N THR A 207 -3.45 0.13 -16.81
CA THR A 207 -4.31 0.80 -17.77
C THR A 207 -5.56 1.39 -17.11
N HIS A 208 -6.28 2.25 -17.81
CA HIS A 208 -7.59 2.73 -17.38
C HIS A 208 -8.55 1.56 -17.10
N ARG A 209 -8.55 0.52 -17.95
CA ARG A 209 -9.36 -0.70 -17.80
C ARG A 209 -9.10 -1.38 -16.46
N ASN A 210 -7.83 -1.51 -16.05
CA ASN A 210 -7.47 -2.17 -14.79
C ASN A 210 -8.13 -1.49 -13.59
N PHE A 211 -8.06 -0.15 -13.52
CA PHE A 211 -8.70 0.62 -12.44
C PHE A 211 -10.23 0.48 -12.49
N MET A 212 -10.83 0.60 -13.66
CA MET A 212 -12.28 0.50 -13.80
C MET A 212 -12.81 -0.89 -13.41
N ALA A 213 -12.07 -1.97 -13.74
CA ALA A 213 -12.40 -3.32 -13.30
C ALA A 213 -12.36 -3.45 -11.77
N THR A 214 -11.32 -2.91 -11.13
CA THR A 214 -11.21 -2.90 -9.67
C THR A 214 -12.34 -2.10 -9.01
N LEU A 215 -12.68 -0.93 -9.54
CA LEU A 215 -13.77 -0.11 -9.00
C LEU A 215 -15.12 -0.82 -9.12
N ARG A 216 -15.42 -1.44 -10.28
CA ARG A 216 -16.62 -2.29 -10.44
C ARG A 216 -16.69 -3.39 -9.39
N THR A 217 -15.56 -4.05 -9.13
CA THR A 217 -15.46 -5.05 -8.05
C THR A 217 -15.79 -4.45 -6.68
N CYS A 218 -15.25 -3.29 -6.33
CA CYS A 218 -15.50 -2.65 -5.03
C CYS A 218 -17.00 -2.43 -4.78
N TYR A 219 -17.75 -2.01 -5.79
CA TYR A 219 -19.20 -1.84 -5.68
C TYR A 219 -19.99 -3.14 -5.46
N THR A 220 -19.43 -4.29 -5.81
CA THR A 220 -20.05 -5.59 -5.50
C THR A 220 -19.76 -6.05 -4.07
N VAL A 221 -18.74 -5.49 -3.44
CA VAL A 221 -18.21 -5.93 -2.15
C VAL A 221 -18.72 -5.06 -1.00
N PHE A 222 -18.60 -3.76 -1.11
CA PHE A 222 -19.12 -2.80 -0.14
C PHE A 222 -19.79 -1.64 -0.84
N VAL A 223 -20.85 -1.14 -0.22
CA VAL A 223 -21.52 0.07 -0.68
C VAL A 223 -21.18 1.19 0.29
N ILE A 224 -20.49 2.21 -0.23
CA ILE A 224 -20.27 3.49 0.43
C ILE A 224 -20.90 4.59 -0.42
N GLY A 225 -21.16 5.74 0.17
CA GLY A 225 -21.83 6.86 -0.51
C GLY A 225 -21.47 8.22 0.12
N PRO A 226 -22.21 9.28 -0.26
CA PRO A 226 -21.94 10.64 0.22
C PRO A 226 -22.00 10.84 1.74
N GLU A 227 -22.78 10.00 2.45
CA GLU A 227 -22.89 10.02 3.90
C GLU A 227 -21.71 9.33 4.62
N ASP A 228 -20.87 8.64 3.86
CA ASP A 228 -19.74 7.93 4.37
C ASP A 228 -18.48 8.80 4.44
N SER A 229 -17.51 8.35 5.21
CA SER A 229 -16.22 9.00 5.35
C SER A 229 -15.12 7.96 5.44
N MET A 230 -14.01 8.24 4.76
CA MET A 230 -12.85 7.36 4.73
C MET A 230 -11.64 8.05 5.36
N LEU A 231 -10.96 7.37 6.28
CA LEU A 231 -9.68 7.83 6.82
C LEU A 231 -8.55 7.17 6.03
N SER A 232 -7.79 7.97 5.30
CA SER A 232 -6.61 7.54 4.55
C SER A 232 -5.38 7.56 5.46
N ALA A 233 -4.80 6.39 5.71
CA ALA A 233 -3.65 6.21 6.59
C ALA A 233 -2.47 5.51 5.90
N LEU A 234 -2.66 5.05 4.67
CA LEU A 234 -1.63 4.40 3.87
C LEU A 234 -1.11 5.35 2.78
N PRO A 235 0.09 5.12 2.23
CA PRO A 235 0.61 5.96 1.15
C PRO A 235 -0.22 5.82 -0.13
N LEU A 236 -0.64 6.95 -0.71
CA LEU A 236 -1.42 7.01 -1.96
C LEU A 236 -0.67 6.46 -3.19
N ALA A 237 0.66 6.39 -3.11
CA ALA A 237 1.49 5.78 -4.15
C ALA A 237 1.39 4.25 -4.22
N HIS A 238 0.75 3.60 -3.24
CA HIS A 238 0.46 2.17 -3.31
C HIS A 238 -0.85 1.90 -4.04
N ALA A 239 -0.86 0.92 -4.95
CA ALA A 239 -2.07 0.50 -5.67
C ALA A 239 -3.27 0.24 -4.74
N TYR A 240 -3.02 -0.27 -3.52
CA TYR A 240 -4.05 -0.56 -2.52
C TYR A 240 -4.77 0.72 -2.04
N GLU A 241 -4.02 1.72 -1.62
CA GLU A 241 -4.61 3.00 -1.18
C GLU A 241 -5.12 3.81 -2.37
N LEU A 242 -4.38 3.83 -3.50
CA LEU A 242 -4.80 4.53 -4.71
C LEU A 242 -6.16 4.04 -5.21
N SER A 243 -6.34 2.74 -5.37
CA SER A 243 -7.58 2.19 -5.94
C SER A 243 -8.74 2.19 -4.93
N LEU A 244 -8.50 1.68 -3.71
CA LEU A 244 -9.56 1.44 -2.73
C LEU A 244 -9.72 2.57 -1.71
N GLY A 245 -8.65 3.34 -1.44
CA GLY A 245 -8.63 4.44 -0.47
C GLY A 245 -8.87 5.81 -1.09
N LEU A 246 -8.64 5.96 -2.40
CA LEU A 246 -8.83 7.22 -3.11
C LEU A 246 -9.87 7.11 -4.22
N LEU A 247 -9.64 6.26 -5.24
CA LEU A 247 -10.51 6.23 -6.44
C LEU A 247 -11.90 5.66 -6.15
N TYR A 248 -12.00 4.65 -5.30
CA TYR A 248 -13.30 4.09 -4.93
C TYR A 248 -14.16 5.09 -4.13
N PRO A 249 -13.70 5.70 -3.01
CA PRO A 249 -14.48 6.74 -2.35
C PRO A 249 -14.75 7.95 -3.25
N PHE A 250 -13.81 8.38 -4.09
CA PHE A 250 -14.05 9.41 -5.11
C PHE A 250 -15.23 9.06 -6.00
N SER A 251 -15.28 7.83 -6.53
CA SER A 251 -16.37 7.38 -7.41
C SER A 251 -17.73 7.32 -6.71
N ALA A 252 -17.74 7.17 -5.40
CA ALA A 252 -18.93 7.03 -4.56
C ALA A 252 -19.46 8.35 -3.97
N GLY A 253 -18.74 9.47 -4.14
CA GLY A 253 -19.08 10.74 -3.49
C GLY A 253 -18.69 10.80 -2.01
N THR A 254 -17.85 9.88 -1.55
CA THR A 254 -17.42 9.75 -0.15
C THR A 254 -16.23 10.64 0.13
N CYS A 255 -16.27 11.41 1.23
CA CYS A 255 -15.18 12.29 1.64
C CYS A 255 -13.98 11.50 2.20
N VAL A 256 -12.76 11.79 1.71
CA VAL A 256 -11.50 11.20 2.19
C VAL A 256 -10.78 12.18 3.12
N TYR A 257 -10.41 11.72 4.31
CA TYR A 257 -9.67 12.47 5.31
C TYR A 257 -8.21 12.03 5.35
N TYR A 258 -7.28 12.95 5.12
CA TYR A 258 -5.84 12.69 5.19
C TYR A 258 -5.27 13.04 6.56
N LEU A 259 -4.21 12.32 6.96
CA LEU A 259 -3.48 12.60 8.19
C LEU A 259 -2.48 13.74 8.00
N PRO A 260 -2.39 14.71 8.94
CA PRO A 260 -1.45 15.83 8.82
C PRO A 260 0.02 15.41 9.08
N LYS A 261 0.23 14.22 9.62
CA LYS A 261 1.55 13.64 9.95
C LYS A 261 1.54 12.14 9.70
N ALA A 262 2.72 11.54 9.64
CA ALA A 262 2.88 10.09 9.54
C ALA A 262 2.04 9.36 10.61
N PRO A 263 1.43 8.21 10.27
CA PRO A 263 0.54 7.47 11.16
C PRO A 263 1.30 6.89 12.37
N SER A 264 1.19 7.58 13.51
CA SER A 264 1.58 7.06 14.83
C SER A 264 0.33 6.66 15.63
N PRO A 265 0.45 5.87 16.70
CA PRO A 265 -0.70 5.53 17.56
C PRO A 265 -1.46 6.76 18.07
N ALA A 266 -0.76 7.83 18.43
CA ALA A 266 -1.37 9.08 18.91
C ALA A 266 -2.12 9.81 17.79
N VAL A 267 -1.49 9.95 16.61
CA VAL A 267 -2.10 10.59 15.43
C VAL A 267 -3.35 9.83 14.98
N LEU A 268 -3.27 8.50 14.87
CA LEU A 268 -4.41 7.67 14.49
C LEU A 268 -5.55 7.74 15.51
N THR A 269 -5.24 7.67 16.81
CA THR A 269 -6.27 7.76 17.86
C THR A 269 -6.98 9.11 17.84
N HIS A 270 -6.25 10.20 17.61
CA HIS A 270 -6.85 11.52 17.46
C HIS A 270 -7.74 11.60 16.22
N ALA A 271 -7.23 11.18 15.06
CA ALA A 271 -7.95 11.20 13.80
C ALA A 271 -9.26 10.37 13.86
N LEU A 272 -9.20 9.16 14.43
CA LEU A 272 -10.37 8.30 14.61
C LEU A 272 -11.47 8.93 15.50
N LYS A 273 -11.08 9.70 16.51
CA LYS A 273 -12.03 10.42 17.38
C LYS A 273 -12.68 11.61 16.67
N VAL A 274 -11.88 12.37 15.89
CA VAL A 274 -12.34 13.58 15.19
C VAL A 274 -13.20 13.22 13.97
N VAL A 275 -12.66 12.37 13.09
CA VAL A 275 -13.31 11.99 11.81
C VAL A 275 -14.47 11.04 12.02
N ARG A 276 -14.35 10.09 12.95
CA ARG A 276 -15.30 8.99 13.16
C ARG A 276 -15.60 8.28 11.82
N PRO A 277 -14.59 7.72 11.14
CA PRO A 277 -14.74 7.20 9.78
C PRO A 277 -15.70 6.02 9.74
N THR A 278 -16.34 5.83 8.57
CA THR A 278 -17.17 4.65 8.28
C THR A 278 -16.36 3.55 7.58
N ALA A 279 -15.25 3.92 6.94
CA ALA A 279 -14.35 3.01 6.25
C ALA A 279 -12.88 3.39 6.51
N MET A 280 -12.00 2.40 6.51
CA MET A 280 -10.55 2.59 6.65
C MET A 280 -9.82 1.40 6.04
N LEU A 281 -8.65 1.66 5.42
CA LEU A 281 -7.72 0.63 4.99
C LEU A 281 -6.51 0.59 5.91
N VAL A 282 -6.06 -0.61 6.25
CA VAL A 282 -4.90 -0.81 7.12
C VAL A 282 -4.06 -2.01 6.65
N VAL A 283 -2.81 -2.03 7.08
CA VAL A 283 -1.98 -3.24 7.02
C VAL A 283 -2.16 -4.08 8.28
N PRO A 284 -1.94 -5.40 8.25
CA PRO A 284 -2.09 -6.29 9.40
C PRO A 284 -1.40 -5.80 10.66
N LEU A 285 -0.16 -5.29 10.53
CA LEU A 285 0.65 -4.79 11.64
C LEU A 285 -0.09 -3.78 12.53
N ILE A 286 -0.93 -2.91 11.94
CA ILE A 286 -1.70 -1.92 12.72
C ILE A 286 -2.71 -2.62 13.63
N ILE A 287 -3.48 -3.55 13.10
CA ILE A 287 -4.48 -4.30 13.88
C ILE A 287 -3.82 -5.22 14.90
N GLU A 288 -2.72 -5.86 14.55
CA GLU A 288 -1.94 -6.71 15.45
C GLU A 288 -1.36 -5.91 16.63
N LYS A 289 -0.82 -4.71 16.37
CA LYS A 289 -0.36 -3.80 17.43
C LYS A 289 -1.51 -3.37 18.34
N VAL A 290 -2.69 -3.07 17.81
CA VAL A 290 -3.88 -2.75 18.62
C VAL A 290 -4.27 -3.95 19.48
N TYR A 291 -4.30 -5.16 18.92
CA TYR A 291 -4.64 -6.37 19.65
C TYR A 291 -3.62 -6.68 20.75
N ARG A 292 -2.33 -6.76 20.39
CA ARG A 292 -1.24 -7.14 21.33
C ARG A 292 -0.92 -6.04 22.34
N GLY A 293 -0.96 -4.75 21.94
CA GLY A 293 -0.58 -3.63 22.78
C GLY A 293 -1.72 -3.04 23.64
N ALA A 294 -2.97 -3.18 23.21
CA ALA A 294 -4.09 -2.59 23.94
C ALA A 294 -5.10 -3.64 24.43
N VAL A 295 -5.49 -4.60 23.60
CA VAL A 295 -6.55 -5.56 23.92
C VAL A 295 -6.05 -6.62 24.89
N LEU A 296 -5.00 -7.34 24.57
CA LEU A 296 -4.47 -8.44 25.42
C LEU A 296 -4.05 -7.97 26.81
N PRO A 297 -3.27 -6.88 26.99
CA PRO A 297 -2.92 -6.40 28.32
C PRO A 297 -4.14 -6.03 29.15
N ARG A 298 -5.15 -5.40 28.53
CA ARG A 298 -6.38 -5.02 29.22
C ARG A 298 -7.16 -6.23 29.74
N ILE A 299 -7.20 -7.33 28.97
CA ILE A 299 -7.81 -8.60 29.40
C ILE A 299 -7.00 -9.20 30.55
N ARG A 300 -5.68 -9.29 30.41
CA ARG A 300 -4.79 -9.93 31.39
C ARG A 300 -4.74 -9.17 32.74
N ASN A 301 -4.71 -7.84 32.70
CA ASN A 301 -4.59 -6.99 33.89
C ASN A 301 -5.90 -6.79 34.65
N SER A 302 -7.05 -7.18 34.07
CA SER A 302 -8.35 -7.06 34.71
C SER A 302 -8.83 -8.42 35.22
N LYS A 303 -8.90 -8.60 36.56
CA LYS A 303 -9.40 -9.84 37.17
C LYS A 303 -10.81 -10.22 36.66
N ALA A 304 -11.69 -9.23 36.47
CA ALA A 304 -13.05 -9.44 35.97
C ALA A 304 -13.04 -9.92 34.51
N LEU A 305 -12.23 -9.31 33.63
CA LEU A 305 -12.13 -9.72 32.23
C LEU A 305 -11.43 -11.09 32.09
N SER A 306 -10.39 -11.35 32.87
CA SER A 306 -9.70 -12.64 32.90
C SER A 306 -10.61 -13.76 33.40
N LEU A 307 -11.47 -13.51 34.40
CA LEU A 307 -12.48 -14.47 34.86
C LEU A 307 -13.54 -14.71 33.75
N LEU A 308 -14.02 -13.64 33.11
CA LEU A 308 -14.98 -13.74 32.01
C LEU A 308 -14.38 -14.52 30.82
N ASP A 309 -13.09 -14.37 30.57
CA ASP A 309 -12.36 -15.09 29.53
C ASP A 309 -12.41 -16.61 29.76
N ARG A 310 -12.23 -17.04 31.02
CA ARG A 310 -12.30 -18.45 31.42
C ARG A 310 -13.71 -19.03 31.37
N ILE A 311 -14.74 -18.21 31.72
CA ILE A 311 -16.13 -18.67 31.78
C ILE A 311 -16.80 -18.61 30.40
N CYS A 312 -16.62 -17.52 29.67
CA CYS A 312 -17.29 -17.31 28.39
C CYS A 312 -16.45 -16.43 27.44
N HIS A 313 -15.37 -17.00 26.89
CA HIS A 313 -14.48 -16.34 25.92
C HIS A 313 -15.22 -15.62 24.79
N PRO A 314 -16.27 -16.19 24.13
CA PRO A 314 -16.99 -15.49 23.07
C PRO A 314 -17.70 -14.22 23.54
N LEU A 315 -18.23 -14.19 24.77
CA LEU A 315 -18.87 -13.01 25.34
C LEU A 315 -17.85 -11.90 25.61
N LEU A 316 -16.70 -12.26 26.20
CA LEU A 316 -15.59 -11.33 26.39
C LEU A 316 -15.16 -10.72 25.05
N CYS A 317 -14.89 -11.55 24.04
CA CYS A 317 -14.48 -11.06 22.72
C CYS A 317 -15.49 -10.08 22.13
N ARG A 318 -16.80 -10.34 22.25
CA ARG A 318 -17.85 -9.43 21.76
C ARG A 318 -17.88 -8.10 22.51
N LEU A 319 -17.69 -8.11 23.84
CA LEU A 319 -17.60 -6.88 24.64
C LEU A 319 -16.39 -6.04 24.25
N VAL A 320 -15.24 -6.69 24.10
CA VAL A 320 -14.00 -6.04 23.65
C VAL A 320 -14.15 -5.52 22.22
N GLY A 321 -14.76 -6.30 21.32
CA GLY A 321 -15.05 -5.87 19.94
C GLY A 321 -15.91 -4.61 19.86
N LYS A 322 -16.95 -4.50 20.70
CA LYS A 322 -17.72 -3.23 20.84
C LYS A 322 -16.83 -2.07 21.29
N GLY A 323 -15.91 -2.32 22.21
CA GLY A 323 -14.90 -1.34 22.63
C GLY A 323 -13.99 -0.91 21.50
N MET A 324 -13.51 -1.88 20.68
CA MET A 324 -12.71 -1.59 19.48
C MET A 324 -13.48 -0.73 18.47
N VAL A 325 -14.73 -1.09 18.14
CA VAL A 325 -15.58 -0.27 17.24
C VAL A 325 -15.70 1.16 17.76
N ARG A 326 -15.88 1.36 19.08
CA ARG A 326 -15.90 2.70 19.69
C ARG A 326 -14.57 3.44 19.52
N SER A 327 -13.43 2.75 19.67
CA SER A 327 -12.11 3.35 19.51
C SER A 327 -11.82 3.74 18.05
N PHE A 328 -12.47 3.07 17.08
CA PHE A 328 -12.47 3.44 15.66
C PHE A 328 -13.52 4.51 15.32
N GLY A 329 -14.01 5.26 16.30
CA GLY A 329 -14.98 6.36 16.11
C GLY A 329 -16.45 5.97 16.23
N GLY A 330 -16.78 4.68 16.42
CA GLY A 330 -18.12 4.16 16.67
C GLY A 330 -19.04 4.06 15.46
N ARG A 331 -18.59 4.47 14.26
CA ARG A 331 -19.37 4.44 13.00
C ARG A 331 -18.78 3.48 11.95
N ILE A 332 -17.67 2.81 12.26
CA ILE A 332 -16.95 1.98 11.28
C ILE A 332 -17.84 0.86 10.74
N LYS A 333 -18.05 0.84 9.43
CA LYS A 333 -18.81 -0.17 8.68
C LYS A 333 -17.89 -1.30 8.24
N PHE A 334 -16.64 -0.97 7.82
CA PHE A 334 -15.61 -1.96 7.53
C PHE A 334 -14.19 -1.41 7.72
N VAL A 335 -13.27 -2.31 8.05
CA VAL A 335 -11.82 -2.10 8.03
C VAL A 335 -11.24 -3.08 7.02
N GLY A 336 -10.75 -2.57 5.89
CA GLY A 336 -10.02 -3.37 4.91
C GLY A 336 -8.62 -3.67 5.45
N ILE A 337 -8.23 -4.94 5.44
CA ILE A 337 -6.91 -5.40 5.86
C ILE A 337 -6.23 -6.07 4.67
N GLY A 338 -5.10 -5.53 4.23
CA GLY A 338 -4.38 -6.02 3.04
C GLY A 338 -2.88 -5.75 3.08
N GLY A 339 -2.18 -6.17 2.04
CA GLY A 339 -0.73 -5.94 1.86
C GLY A 339 0.18 -6.97 2.52
N ALA A 340 -0.29 -7.72 3.53
CA ALA A 340 0.41 -8.84 4.16
C ALA A 340 -0.58 -9.84 4.77
N LYS A 341 -0.09 -11.02 5.19
CA LYS A 341 -0.90 -12.04 5.87
C LYS A 341 -1.21 -11.59 7.31
N LEU A 342 -2.50 -11.59 7.68
CA LEU A 342 -2.93 -11.33 9.04
C LEU A 342 -2.64 -12.54 9.94
N ASP A 343 -2.20 -12.29 11.17
CA ASP A 343 -2.04 -13.35 12.18
C ASP A 343 -3.36 -14.06 12.45
N VAL A 344 -3.35 -15.40 12.37
CA VAL A 344 -4.55 -16.23 12.49
C VAL A 344 -5.20 -16.09 13.87
N THR A 345 -4.42 -15.88 14.93
CA THR A 345 -4.93 -15.69 16.30
C THR A 345 -5.66 -14.35 16.41
N VAL A 346 -5.09 -13.31 15.82
CA VAL A 346 -5.72 -11.99 15.75
C VAL A 346 -6.99 -12.05 14.91
N GLU A 347 -6.96 -12.71 13.76
CA GLU A 347 -8.14 -12.88 12.92
C GLU A 347 -9.25 -13.65 13.64
N GLN A 348 -8.91 -14.75 14.33
CA GLN A 348 -9.86 -15.52 15.14
C GLN A 348 -10.53 -14.66 16.21
N PHE A 349 -9.74 -13.80 16.88
CA PHE A 349 -10.27 -12.83 17.83
C PHE A 349 -11.23 -11.84 17.15
N LEU A 350 -10.82 -11.19 16.06
CA LEU A 350 -11.66 -10.22 15.33
C LEU A 350 -12.99 -10.86 14.89
N LYS A 351 -12.94 -12.09 14.39
CA LYS A 351 -14.11 -12.86 14.00
C LYS A 351 -15.04 -13.14 15.19
N THR A 352 -14.51 -13.63 16.31
CA THR A 352 -15.28 -13.90 17.53
C THR A 352 -15.86 -12.61 18.14
N ALA A 353 -15.08 -11.54 18.08
CA ALA A 353 -15.45 -10.19 18.52
C ALA A 353 -16.51 -9.51 17.62
N ARG A 354 -16.79 -10.08 16.44
CA ARG A 354 -17.65 -9.49 15.39
C ARG A 354 -17.19 -8.09 14.96
N PHE A 355 -15.87 -7.87 14.96
CA PHE A 355 -15.32 -6.65 14.43
C PHE A 355 -15.54 -6.60 12.90
N PRO A 356 -15.93 -5.46 12.31
CA PRO A 356 -16.25 -5.37 10.87
C PRO A 356 -14.97 -5.29 10.03
N TYR A 357 -14.28 -6.41 9.83
CA TYR A 357 -13.07 -6.48 9.01
C TYR A 357 -13.29 -7.27 7.72
N VAL A 358 -12.44 -6.96 6.75
CA VAL A 358 -12.38 -7.64 5.46
C VAL A 358 -10.91 -7.84 5.09
N ILE A 359 -10.55 -9.04 4.70
CA ILE A 359 -9.20 -9.32 4.19
C ILE A 359 -9.22 -9.22 2.67
N GLY A 360 -8.35 -8.40 2.10
CA GLY A 360 -8.08 -8.33 0.68
C GLY A 360 -6.72 -8.93 0.34
N TYR A 361 -6.70 -9.78 -0.69
CA TYR A 361 -5.46 -10.32 -1.25
C TYR A 361 -5.28 -9.83 -2.68
N GLY A 362 -4.04 -9.50 -2.99
CA GLY A 362 -3.59 -9.14 -4.33
C GLY A 362 -2.22 -8.47 -4.33
N LEU A 363 -1.85 -7.96 -5.49
CA LEU A 363 -0.54 -7.39 -5.78
C LEU A 363 -0.71 -6.11 -6.61
N THR A 364 0.32 -5.29 -6.69
CA THR A 364 0.33 -4.10 -7.57
C THR A 364 -0.01 -4.48 -9.01
N GLU A 365 0.52 -5.61 -9.48
CA GLU A 365 0.30 -6.20 -10.79
C GLU A 365 -1.17 -6.58 -11.07
N CYS A 366 -2.03 -6.54 -10.04
CA CYS A 366 -3.45 -6.89 -10.12
C CYS A 366 -4.39 -5.71 -9.78
N CYS A 367 -3.89 -4.50 -9.68
CA CYS A 367 -4.57 -3.19 -9.53
C CYS A 367 -5.55 -3.01 -8.34
N PRO A 368 -5.36 -3.48 -7.15
CA PRO A 368 -4.47 -4.50 -6.60
C PRO A 368 -5.17 -5.82 -6.24
N LEU A 369 -6.47 -6.01 -6.52
CA LEU A 369 -7.35 -6.94 -5.82
C LEU A 369 -7.64 -8.22 -6.63
N LEU A 370 -7.36 -9.38 -6.05
CA LEU A 370 -7.65 -10.71 -6.62
C LEU A 370 -8.75 -11.45 -5.86
N SER A 371 -8.70 -11.44 -4.52
CA SER A 371 -9.69 -12.13 -3.71
C SER A 371 -10.02 -11.39 -2.43
N ILE A 372 -11.18 -11.73 -1.84
CA ILE A 372 -11.69 -11.12 -0.63
C ILE A 372 -12.24 -12.17 0.33
N ALA A 373 -11.91 -12.00 1.61
CA ALA A 373 -12.48 -12.74 2.72
C ALA A 373 -13.25 -11.81 3.66
N PHE A 374 -14.56 -11.99 3.75
CA PHE A 374 -15.37 -11.31 4.76
C PHE A 374 -15.27 -12.06 6.10
N GLY A 375 -14.79 -11.41 7.14
CA GLY A 375 -14.52 -12.03 8.44
C GLY A 375 -15.66 -12.86 9.02
N ASN A 376 -16.92 -12.45 8.79
CA ASN A 376 -18.10 -13.16 9.26
C ASN A 376 -18.56 -14.31 8.35
N ARG A 377 -18.07 -14.38 7.11
CA ARG A 377 -18.50 -15.36 6.10
C ARG A 377 -17.45 -16.42 5.80
N VAL A 378 -16.20 -16.23 6.24
CA VAL A 378 -15.12 -17.17 6.00
C VAL A 378 -15.21 -18.32 7.00
N PRO A 379 -15.22 -19.58 6.56
CA PRO A 379 -15.35 -20.73 7.46
C PRO A 379 -14.18 -20.87 8.43
N LYS A 380 -12.96 -20.54 7.99
CA LYS A 380 -11.72 -20.73 8.74
C LYS A 380 -10.84 -19.49 8.63
N ALA A 381 -10.27 -19.03 9.74
CA ALA A 381 -9.28 -17.97 9.76
C ALA A 381 -8.02 -18.34 8.96
N GLY A 382 -7.33 -17.35 8.39
CA GLY A 382 -6.17 -17.53 7.53
C GLY A 382 -6.50 -17.67 6.04
N SER A 383 -7.80 -17.64 5.67
CA SER A 383 -8.22 -17.63 4.27
C SER A 383 -8.13 -16.23 3.67
N ILE A 384 -7.73 -16.15 2.40
CA ILE A 384 -7.85 -14.95 1.57
C ILE A 384 -9.19 -14.89 0.80
N GLY A 385 -10.09 -15.83 1.06
CA GLY A 385 -11.45 -15.88 0.53
C GLY A 385 -11.58 -16.40 -0.88
N LEU A 386 -12.58 -15.86 -1.57
CA LEU A 386 -12.94 -16.22 -2.93
C LEU A 386 -12.41 -15.18 -3.92
N PRO A 387 -12.18 -15.55 -5.20
CA PRO A 387 -11.92 -14.60 -6.26
C PRO A 387 -13.01 -13.53 -6.33
N VAL A 388 -12.62 -12.28 -6.57
CA VAL A 388 -13.57 -11.18 -6.72
C VAL A 388 -14.27 -11.22 -8.08
N HIS A 389 -15.34 -10.47 -8.23
CA HIS A 389 -16.07 -10.38 -9.49
C HIS A 389 -15.16 -9.94 -10.65
N GLY A 390 -15.22 -10.65 -11.78
CA GLY A 390 -14.40 -10.38 -12.95
C GLY A 390 -12.96 -10.93 -12.87
N VAL A 391 -12.61 -11.64 -11.78
CA VAL A 391 -11.31 -12.30 -11.60
C VAL A 391 -11.50 -13.81 -11.49
N SER A 392 -10.67 -14.55 -12.19
CA SER A 392 -10.54 -16.00 -12.02
C SER A 392 -9.18 -16.32 -11.41
N MET A 393 -9.17 -17.32 -10.53
CA MET A 393 -7.95 -17.84 -9.88
C MET A 393 -7.91 -19.35 -10.00
N ARG A 394 -6.72 -19.92 -10.15
CA ARG A 394 -6.48 -21.37 -10.06
C ARG A 394 -5.12 -21.63 -9.43
N LEU A 395 -4.87 -22.88 -9.07
CA LEU A 395 -3.53 -23.34 -8.70
C LEU A 395 -2.86 -23.96 -9.93
N ASP A 396 -1.61 -23.54 -10.17
CA ASP A 396 -0.73 -24.08 -11.22
C ASP A 396 0.36 -24.94 -10.57
N ASN A 397 0.86 -25.96 -11.30
CA ASN A 397 1.89 -26.88 -10.83
C ASN A 397 1.56 -27.48 -9.44
N VAL A 398 0.35 -28.02 -9.31
CA VAL A 398 -0.15 -28.58 -8.02
C VAL A 398 0.66 -29.80 -7.63
N ASN A 399 1.22 -29.79 -6.41
CA ASN A 399 1.85 -30.94 -5.80
C ASN A 399 0.78 -31.99 -5.41
N PRO A 400 0.80 -33.22 -5.97
CA PRO A 400 -0.23 -34.23 -5.69
C PRO A 400 -0.30 -34.68 -4.23
N GLY A 401 0.82 -34.59 -3.50
CA GLY A 401 0.88 -35.02 -2.10
C GLY A 401 0.32 -34.01 -1.11
N THR A 402 0.47 -32.69 -1.40
CA THR A 402 0.05 -31.61 -0.50
C THR A 402 -1.19 -30.86 -0.98
N GLY A 403 -1.52 -30.95 -2.28
CA GLY A 403 -2.57 -30.16 -2.91
C GLY A 403 -2.23 -28.66 -3.04
N GLU A 404 -0.97 -28.29 -2.84
CA GLU A 404 -0.48 -26.93 -2.93
C GLU A 404 0.06 -26.64 -4.33
N GLY A 405 -0.16 -25.42 -4.82
CA GLY A 405 0.32 -24.96 -6.13
C GLY A 405 0.49 -23.46 -6.17
N GLU A 406 1.12 -22.95 -7.23
CA GLU A 406 1.22 -21.51 -7.45
C GLU A 406 -0.16 -20.92 -7.74
N ILE A 407 -0.53 -19.86 -7.04
CA ILE A 407 -1.74 -19.10 -7.36
C ILE A 407 -1.50 -18.34 -8.66
N VAL A 408 -2.31 -18.62 -9.69
CA VAL A 408 -2.32 -17.86 -10.93
C VAL A 408 -3.70 -17.22 -11.13
N ALA A 409 -3.73 -16.04 -11.74
CA ALA A 409 -4.94 -15.24 -11.87
C ALA A 409 -5.11 -14.64 -13.26
N THR A 410 -6.36 -14.40 -13.66
CA THR A 410 -6.71 -13.66 -14.88
C THR A 410 -7.92 -12.78 -14.63
N GLY A 411 -7.99 -11.63 -15.31
CA GLY A 411 -9.06 -10.65 -15.19
C GLY A 411 -8.68 -9.31 -15.81
N GLU A 412 -9.64 -8.45 -16.02
CA GLU A 412 -9.42 -7.09 -16.57
C GLU A 412 -8.56 -6.20 -15.64
N ASN A 413 -8.37 -6.56 -14.39
CA ASN A 413 -7.55 -5.87 -13.40
C ASN A 413 -6.06 -6.25 -13.47
N ILE A 414 -5.66 -7.23 -14.29
CA ILE A 414 -4.26 -7.65 -14.43
C ILE A 414 -3.48 -6.63 -15.28
N MET A 415 -2.28 -6.30 -14.84
CA MET A 415 -1.39 -5.34 -15.49
C MET A 415 -1.12 -5.65 -16.96
N LYS A 416 -0.75 -4.63 -17.72
CA LYS A 416 -0.26 -4.80 -19.11
C LYS A 416 1.12 -5.45 -19.17
N GLY A 417 1.92 -5.33 -18.11
CA GLY A 417 3.28 -5.86 -18.01
C GLY A 417 4.21 -4.92 -17.25
N TYR A 418 5.50 -5.20 -17.28
CA TYR A 418 6.54 -4.33 -16.72
C TYR A 418 7.08 -3.36 -17.77
N TYR A 419 7.19 -2.10 -17.40
CA TYR A 419 7.64 -1.03 -18.29
C TYR A 419 9.09 -1.24 -18.69
N LYS A 420 9.36 -1.23 -20.01
CA LYS A 420 10.67 -1.49 -20.64
C LYS A 420 11.31 -2.84 -20.28
N ASP A 421 10.51 -3.83 -19.85
CA ASP A 421 11.02 -5.14 -19.46
C ASP A 421 10.10 -6.26 -20.02
N PRO A 422 10.16 -6.51 -21.34
CA PRO A 422 9.32 -7.53 -21.99
C PRO A 422 9.70 -8.96 -21.58
N GLU A 423 10.97 -9.24 -21.30
CA GLU A 423 11.43 -10.57 -20.86
C GLU A 423 10.84 -10.90 -19.48
N LYS A 424 10.92 -9.96 -18.54
CA LYS A 424 10.32 -10.12 -17.23
C LYS A 424 8.80 -10.22 -17.34
N THR A 425 8.18 -9.45 -18.22
CA THR A 425 6.74 -9.55 -18.49
C THR A 425 6.38 -10.95 -18.93
N ALA A 426 7.06 -11.48 -19.94
CA ALA A 426 6.81 -12.84 -20.43
C ALA A 426 7.00 -13.90 -19.33
N SER A 427 7.99 -13.74 -18.44
CA SER A 427 8.28 -14.70 -17.37
C SER A 427 7.21 -14.81 -16.29
N VAL A 428 6.33 -13.80 -16.14
CA VAL A 428 5.27 -13.78 -15.14
C VAL A 428 3.88 -14.13 -15.70
N PHE A 429 3.81 -14.59 -16.93
CA PHE A 429 2.58 -15.14 -17.49
C PHE A 429 2.77 -16.62 -17.87
N THR A 430 1.73 -17.41 -17.71
CA THR A 430 1.68 -18.78 -18.20
C THR A 430 1.51 -18.79 -19.72
N ALA A 431 1.75 -19.93 -20.36
CA ALA A 431 1.57 -20.07 -21.82
C ALA A 431 0.13 -19.76 -22.29
N ASP A 432 -0.86 -19.97 -21.44
CA ASP A 432 -2.28 -19.68 -21.65
C ASP A 432 -2.72 -18.31 -21.08
N GLY A 433 -1.76 -17.42 -20.76
CA GLY A 433 -1.99 -16.02 -20.45
C GLY A 433 -2.42 -15.68 -19.02
N TRP A 434 -2.29 -16.62 -18.05
CA TRP A 434 -2.57 -16.33 -16.65
C TRP A 434 -1.37 -15.69 -15.97
N PHE A 435 -1.62 -14.69 -15.16
CA PHE A 435 -0.59 -14.02 -14.37
C PHE A 435 -0.15 -14.89 -13.19
N ARG A 436 1.16 -15.11 -13.05
CA ARG A 436 1.83 -15.82 -11.96
C ARG A 436 2.05 -14.88 -10.79
N THR A 437 1.38 -15.14 -9.67
CA THR A 437 1.50 -14.27 -8.49
C THR A 437 2.81 -14.46 -7.74
N GLY A 438 3.49 -15.59 -7.94
CA GLY A 438 4.64 -16.02 -7.14
C GLY A 438 4.26 -16.43 -5.71
N ASP A 439 2.97 -16.51 -5.39
CA ASP A 439 2.47 -16.99 -4.11
C ASP A 439 2.04 -18.45 -4.22
N LEU A 440 2.52 -19.28 -3.31
CA LEU A 440 2.05 -20.65 -3.15
C LEU A 440 0.77 -20.66 -2.34
N GLY A 441 -0.21 -21.45 -2.75
CA GLY A 441 -1.50 -21.53 -2.08
C GLY A 441 -2.11 -22.92 -2.10
N ALA A 442 -3.21 -23.04 -1.37
CA ALA A 442 -4.11 -24.18 -1.39
C ALA A 442 -5.55 -23.69 -1.47
N VAL A 443 -6.45 -24.54 -1.96
CA VAL A 443 -7.88 -24.24 -2.06
C VAL A 443 -8.68 -25.29 -1.30
N ASP A 444 -9.67 -24.87 -0.52
CA ASP A 444 -10.55 -25.80 0.16
C ASP A 444 -11.73 -26.27 -0.73
N LYS A 445 -12.50 -27.26 -0.26
CA LYS A 445 -13.65 -27.79 -1.00
C LYS A 445 -14.77 -26.76 -1.27
N LYS A 446 -14.71 -25.59 -0.64
CA LYS A 446 -15.66 -24.47 -0.84
C LYS A 446 -15.11 -23.39 -1.76
N GLY A 447 -13.91 -23.60 -2.31
CA GLY A 447 -13.23 -22.66 -3.20
C GLY A 447 -12.46 -21.55 -2.49
N ASN A 448 -12.36 -21.54 -1.15
CA ASN A 448 -11.57 -20.54 -0.44
C ASN A 448 -10.08 -20.82 -0.59
N TYR A 449 -9.32 -19.77 -0.91
CA TYR A 449 -7.87 -19.82 -1.05
C TYR A 449 -7.17 -19.51 0.27
N TYR A 450 -5.99 -20.13 0.44
CA TYR A 450 -5.09 -19.96 1.59
C TYR A 450 -3.67 -19.78 1.10
N ILE A 451 -3.00 -18.69 1.49
CA ILE A 451 -1.59 -18.48 1.18
C ILE A 451 -0.73 -19.34 2.10
N LYS A 452 0.20 -20.10 1.50
CA LYS A 452 1.17 -20.94 2.20
C LYS A 452 2.53 -20.24 2.34
N GLY A 453 2.98 -19.49 1.32
CA GLY A 453 4.22 -18.75 1.33
C GLY A 453 4.51 -18.12 -0.04
N ARG A 454 5.67 -17.47 -0.14
CA ARG A 454 6.20 -16.95 -1.40
C ARG A 454 7.13 -17.97 -2.03
N LEU A 455 6.95 -18.27 -3.34
CA LEU A 455 7.84 -19.16 -4.07
C LEU A 455 9.30 -18.69 -4.03
N GLY A 456 9.54 -17.39 -4.13
CA GLY A 456 10.88 -16.81 -4.06
C GLY A 456 11.54 -16.84 -2.69
N ASN A 457 10.77 -17.10 -1.60
CA ASN A 457 11.29 -17.21 -0.23
C ASN A 457 11.35 -18.66 0.25
N MET A 458 10.69 -19.57 -0.47
CA MET A 458 10.63 -20.98 -0.09
C MET A 458 12.03 -21.58 -0.04
N ILE A 459 12.32 -22.28 1.05
CA ILE A 459 13.56 -23.02 1.24
C ILE A 459 13.27 -24.50 0.99
N VAL A 460 14.05 -25.10 0.11
CA VAL A 460 13.97 -26.55 -0.11
C VAL A 460 14.84 -27.21 0.94
N GLY A 461 14.23 -28.02 1.79
CA GLY A 461 14.93 -28.78 2.84
C GLY A 461 15.76 -29.93 2.28
N PRO A 462 16.62 -30.55 3.11
CA PRO A 462 17.53 -31.60 2.67
C PRO A 462 16.84 -32.84 2.10
N SER A 463 15.59 -33.12 2.50
CA SER A 463 14.79 -34.26 2.02
C SER A 463 13.82 -33.86 0.88
N GLY A 464 13.98 -32.64 0.32
CA GLY A 464 13.13 -32.11 -0.75
C GLY A 464 11.80 -31.52 -0.28
N GLU A 465 11.60 -31.37 1.04
CA GLU A 465 10.42 -30.72 1.61
C GLU A 465 10.45 -29.20 1.45
N ASN A 466 9.28 -28.62 1.24
CA ASN A 466 9.12 -27.18 1.17
C ASN A 466 9.03 -26.58 2.58
N ILE A 467 9.94 -25.70 2.93
CA ILE A 467 9.97 -24.96 4.19
C ILE A 467 9.59 -23.51 3.89
N TYR A 468 8.60 -23.01 4.62
CA TYR A 468 8.10 -21.64 4.50
C TYR A 468 8.64 -20.80 5.66
N PRO A 469 9.62 -19.91 5.41
CA PRO A 469 10.19 -19.06 6.44
C PRO A 469 9.14 -18.28 7.23
N GLU A 470 8.10 -17.83 6.56
CA GLU A 470 7.02 -17.03 7.14
C GLU A 470 6.24 -17.80 8.23
N ASP A 471 6.13 -19.12 8.14
CA ASP A 471 5.46 -19.92 9.17
C ASP A 471 6.32 -20.03 10.44
N ILE A 472 7.64 -20.08 10.30
CA ILE A 472 8.59 -20.08 11.42
C ILE A 472 8.65 -18.69 12.06
N GLU A 473 8.75 -17.65 11.22
CA GLU A 473 8.77 -16.23 11.65
C GLU A 473 7.54 -15.90 12.47
N LYS A 474 6.38 -16.42 12.09
CA LYS A 474 5.15 -16.26 12.85
C LYS A 474 5.29 -16.80 14.29
N VAL A 475 5.89 -17.97 14.48
CA VAL A 475 6.12 -18.55 15.81
C VAL A 475 7.11 -17.69 16.60
N ILE A 476 8.14 -17.15 15.95
CA ILE A 476 9.10 -16.25 16.56
C ILE A 476 8.40 -14.97 17.05
N MET A 477 7.54 -14.39 16.23
CA MET A 477 6.77 -13.18 16.53
C MET A 477 5.70 -13.35 17.63
N GLU A 478 5.41 -14.58 18.06
CA GLU A 478 4.58 -14.83 19.27
C GLU A 478 5.29 -14.47 20.58
N LEU A 479 6.63 -14.38 20.55
CA LEU A 479 7.44 -14.01 21.70
C LEU A 479 7.37 -12.50 21.96
N PRO A 480 6.89 -12.06 23.14
CA PRO A 480 6.64 -10.63 23.41
C PRO A 480 7.87 -9.72 23.31
N GLN A 481 9.05 -10.29 23.49
CA GLN A 481 10.34 -9.58 23.44
C GLN A 481 10.85 -9.35 22.02
N VAL A 482 10.25 -9.98 21.00
CA VAL A 482 10.67 -9.86 19.59
C VAL A 482 9.98 -8.68 18.93
N GLU A 483 10.77 -7.80 18.32
CA GLU A 483 10.29 -6.69 17.52
C GLU A 483 10.11 -7.10 16.05
N GLU A 484 11.13 -7.78 15.49
CA GLU A 484 11.15 -8.23 14.08
C GLU A 484 12.02 -9.48 13.93
N CYS A 485 11.73 -10.26 12.90
CA CYS A 485 12.57 -11.40 12.56
C CYS A 485 12.50 -11.76 11.07
N ILE A 486 13.52 -12.47 10.60
CA ILE A 486 13.54 -13.21 9.34
C ILE A 486 14.19 -14.57 9.54
N VAL A 487 13.72 -15.55 8.76
CA VAL A 487 14.31 -16.89 8.69
C VAL A 487 14.93 -17.11 7.32
N LEU A 488 16.17 -17.57 7.29
CA LEU A 488 16.97 -17.77 6.10
C LEU A 488 17.59 -19.18 6.11
N SER A 489 17.99 -19.67 4.93
CA SER A 489 18.87 -20.83 4.82
C SER A 489 20.31 -20.33 4.67
N ARG A 490 21.20 -20.73 5.58
CA ARG A 490 22.65 -20.52 5.48
C ARG A 490 23.34 -21.86 5.53
N GLN A 491 24.12 -22.19 4.52
CA GLN A 491 24.83 -23.47 4.40
C GLN A 491 23.91 -24.70 4.63
N GLY A 492 22.69 -24.64 4.07
CA GLY A 492 21.69 -25.70 4.20
C GLY A 492 21.03 -25.82 5.58
N ARG A 493 21.27 -24.87 6.50
CA ARG A 493 20.67 -24.83 7.83
C ARG A 493 19.74 -23.64 7.98
N LEU A 494 18.64 -23.81 8.70
CA LEU A 494 17.71 -22.73 9.00
C LEU A 494 18.25 -21.85 10.14
N VAL A 495 18.36 -20.56 9.87
CA VAL A 495 18.85 -19.55 10.81
C VAL A 495 17.79 -18.47 10.95
N ALA A 496 17.44 -18.09 12.17
CA ALA A 496 16.62 -16.92 12.44
C ALA A 496 17.47 -15.72 12.82
N LEU A 497 17.29 -14.60 12.14
CA LEU A 497 17.79 -13.29 12.57
C LEU A 497 16.64 -12.59 13.30
N VAL A 498 16.88 -12.11 14.52
CA VAL A 498 15.85 -11.57 15.41
C VAL A 498 16.28 -10.23 15.98
N LYS A 499 15.47 -9.20 15.76
CA LYS A 499 15.58 -7.92 16.46
C LYS A 499 14.68 -7.95 17.67
N MET A 500 15.25 -7.65 18.82
CA MET A 500 14.55 -7.57 20.10
C MET A 500 14.09 -6.14 20.38
N HIS A 501 13.02 -5.97 21.17
CA HIS A 501 12.69 -4.67 21.74
C HIS A 501 13.83 -4.19 22.65
N GLU A 502 14.12 -2.90 22.65
CA GLU A 502 15.24 -2.31 23.42
C GLU A 502 15.14 -2.59 24.93
N GLU A 503 13.93 -2.70 25.44
CA GLU A 503 13.67 -3.00 26.85
C GLU A 503 13.91 -4.48 27.24
N ALA A 504 14.08 -5.37 26.25
CA ALA A 504 14.14 -6.81 26.49
C ALA A 504 15.55 -7.33 26.85
N ILE A 505 16.58 -6.62 26.42
CA ILE A 505 17.99 -6.91 26.73
C ILE A 505 18.75 -5.59 26.78
N ASP A 506 19.55 -5.38 27.81
CA ASP A 506 20.52 -4.27 27.85
C ASP A 506 21.73 -4.58 26.92
N ILE A 507 21.49 -4.41 25.61
CA ILE A 507 22.48 -4.69 24.56
C ILE A 507 23.70 -3.74 24.67
N ALA A 508 23.54 -2.60 25.33
CA ALA A 508 24.63 -1.64 25.53
C ALA A 508 25.75 -2.18 26.44
N HIS A 509 25.47 -3.21 27.24
CA HIS A 509 26.42 -3.83 28.15
C HIS A 509 26.77 -5.28 27.77
N ARG A 510 26.60 -5.68 26.50
CA ARG A 510 26.80 -7.06 26.02
C ARG A 510 28.23 -7.61 26.21
N ASP A 511 29.20 -6.74 26.40
CA ASP A 511 30.62 -7.16 26.61
C ASP A 511 30.90 -7.64 28.04
N LYS A 512 29.93 -7.56 28.94
CA LYS A 512 30.05 -8.10 30.29
C LYS A 512 29.78 -9.61 30.29
N PRO A 513 30.61 -10.46 30.91
CA PRO A 513 30.41 -11.91 30.94
C PRO A 513 29.06 -12.36 31.45
N SER A 514 28.47 -11.66 32.42
CA SER A 514 27.13 -11.94 32.96
C SER A 514 26.02 -11.70 31.93
N VAL A 515 26.14 -10.69 31.09
CA VAL A 515 25.13 -10.39 30.04
C VAL A 515 25.25 -11.40 28.90
N MET A 516 26.45 -11.84 28.55
CA MET A 516 26.64 -12.91 27.55
C MET A 516 25.95 -14.21 27.98
N GLU A 517 26.07 -14.58 29.26
CA GLU A 517 25.41 -15.79 29.78
C GLU A 517 23.87 -15.66 29.73
N GLU A 518 23.32 -14.50 30.08
CA GLU A 518 21.90 -14.22 29.98
C GLU A 518 21.39 -14.26 28.53
N VAL A 519 22.16 -13.70 27.59
CA VAL A 519 21.84 -13.71 26.15
C VAL A 519 21.83 -15.14 25.62
N GLU A 520 22.84 -15.97 25.98
CA GLU A 520 22.86 -17.38 25.57
C GLU A 520 21.71 -18.19 26.17
N LYS A 521 21.40 -17.97 27.44
CA LYS A 521 20.25 -18.60 28.11
C LYS A 521 18.95 -18.21 27.43
N LEU A 522 18.74 -16.95 27.10
CA LEU A 522 17.56 -16.47 26.39
C LEU A 522 17.49 -17.06 24.97
N ARG A 523 18.63 -17.10 24.23
CA ARG A 523 18.74 -17.74 22.92
C ARG A 523 18.30 -19.20 22.97
N ALA A 524 18.81 -19.96 23.93
CA ALA A 524 18.46 -21.36 24.09
C ALA A 524 16.96 -21.57 24.43
N GLN A 525 16.41 -20.72 25.30
CA GLN A 525 14.99 -20.75 25.66
C GLN A 525 14.10 -20.44 24.43
N MET A 526 14.42 -19.39 23.69
CA MET A 526 13.68 -19.01 22.48
C MET A 526 13.76 -20.11 21.42
N LEU A 527 14.96 -20.65 21.18
CA LEU A 527 15.17 -21.72 20.21
C LEU A 527 14.36 -22.98 20.59
N GLY A 528 14.37 -23.36 21.88
CA GLY A 528 13.56 -24.45 22.41
C GLY A 528 12.06 -24.22 22.22
N TYR A 529 11.58 -23.01 22.53
CA TYR A 529 10.20 -22.60 22.33
C TYR A 529 9.75 -22.74 20.86
N ILE A 530 10.54 -22.17 19.94
CA ILE A 530 10.27 -22.15 18.51
C ILE A 530 10.28 -23.58 17.97
N ASN A 531 11.35 -24.34 18.23
CA ASN A 531 11.53 -25.70 17.72
C ASN A 531 10.49 -26.71 18.26
N SER A 532 9.84 -26.41 19.37
CA SER A 532 8.74 -27.23 19.90
C SER A 532 7.41 -26.98 19.18
N ARG A 533 7.29 -25.91 18.38
CA ARG A 533 6.04 -25.46 17.71
C ARG A 533 6.08 -25.54 16.19
N VAL A 534 7.24 -25.81 15.63
CA VAL A 534 7.43 -25.98 14.18
C VAL A 534 7.61 -27.47 13.84
N ASN A 535 7.37 -27.83 12.58
CA ASN A 535 7.62 -29.18 12.08
C ASN A 535 9.10 -29.54 12.18
N ALA A 536 9.43 -30.83 12.18
CA ALA A 536 10.81 -31.31 12.29
C ALA A 536 11.73 -30.72 11.21
N SER A 537 11.26 -30.62 9.97
CA SER A 537 11.98 -30.02 8.84
C SER A 537 12.17 -28.51 8.94
N SER A 538 11.32 -27.84 9.73
CA SER A 538 11.32 -26.39 9.93
C SER A 538 12.06 -25.95 11.19
N ARG A 539 12.77 -26.87 11.88
CA ARG A 539 13.52 -26.54 13.09
C ARG A 539 14.72 -25.66 12.77
N LEU A 540 14.86 -24.60 13.56
CA LEU A 540 16.00 -23.70 13.49
C LEU A 540 17.25 -24.39 14.06
N SER A 541 18.35 -24.22 13.38
CA SER A 541 19.68 -24.63 13.89
C SER A 541 20.26 -23.59 14.85
N THR A 542 19.97 -22.32 14.62
CA THR A 542 20.45 -21.23 15.47
C THR A 542 19.55 -20.00 15.36
N LEU A 543 19.66 -19.11 16.33
CA LEU A 543 19.01 -17.80 16.39
C LEU A 543 20.11 -16.76 16.65
N GLN A 544 20.12 -15.69 15.85
CA GLN A 544 21.07 -14.59 15.95
C GLN A 544 20.33 -13.31 16.31
N PHE A 545 20.79 -12.59 17.32
CA PHE A 545 20.20 -11.30 17.68
C PHE A 545 20.84 -10.19 16.84
N MET A 546 19.97 -9.34 16.27
CA MET A 546 20.35 -8.17 15.49
C MET A 546 20.44 -6.95 16.40
N THR A 547 21.53 -6.20 16.29
CA THR A 547 21.71 -4.92 17.00
C THR A 547 21.03 -3.78 16.26
N GLU A 548 21.17 -3.77 14.92
CA GLU A 548 20.59 -2.76 14.07
C GLU A 548 19.20 -3.18 13.56
N PRO A 549 18.32 -2.23 13.25
CA PRO A 549 17.07 -2.50 12.53
C PRO A 549 17.33 -3.17 11.19
N PHE A 550 16.39 -4.02 10.76
CA PHE A 550 16.47 -4.60 9.43
C PHE A 550 16.34 -3.54 8.34
N ASP A 551 17.13 -3.70 7.26
CA ASP A 551 16.92 -2.92 6.03
C ASP A 551 15.59 -3.30 5.41
N LYS A 552 14.76 -2.28 5.15
CA LYS A 552 13.39 -2.45 4.67
C LYS A 552 13.17 -1.78 3.33
N THR A 553 12.20 -2.31 2.62
CA THR A 553 11.63 -1.59 1.49
C THR A 553 10.82 -0.41 1.99
N ALA A 554 10.50 0.54 1.11
CA ALA A 554 9.59 1.63 1.43
C ALA A 554 8.17 1.16 1.85
N THR A 555 7.86 -0.12 1.62
CA THR A 555 6.63 -0.79 2.07
C THR A 555 6.80 -1.48 3.43
N LEU A 556 7.88 -1.16 4.17
CA LEU A 556 8.25 -1.72 5.47
C LEU A 556 8.47 -3.25 5.46
N LYS A 557 8.69 -3.86 4.28
CA LYS A 557 9.07 -5.27 4.15
C LYS A 557 10.59 -5.42 4.26
N ILE A 558 11.05 -6.37 5.07
CA ILE A 558 12.49 -6.64 5.24
C ILE A 558 13.07 -7.14 3.91
N ARG A 559 14.21 -6.57 3.50
CA ARG A 559 14.96 -6.96 2.29
C ARG A 559 15.75 -8.22 2.56
N ARG A 560 15.12 -9.38 2.49
CA ARG A 560 15.73 -10.70 2.81
C ARG A 560 17.04 -10.95 2.07
N PHE A 561 17.16 -10.52 0.81
CA PHE A 561 18.35 -10.73 -0.01
C PHE A 561 19.61 -10.05 0.56
N VAL A 562 19.45 -8.95 1.31
CA VAL A 562 20.57 -8.27 1.98
C VAL A 562 21.22 -9.18 3.04
N TYR A 563 20.46 -10.09 3.62
CA TYR A 563 20.86 -10.96 4.72
C TYR A 563 21.10 -12.41 4.26
N ALA A 564 20.87 -12.73 2.97
CA ALA A 564 21.01 -14.08 2.44
C ALA A 564 22.46 -14.53 2.25
N SER A 565 23.41 -13.58 2.08
CA SER A 565 24.84 -13.89 2.00
C SER A 565 25.41 -14.21 3.38
N ASP A 566 26.42 -15.10 3.41
CA ASP A 566 27.12 -15.57 4.61
C ASP A 566 27.99 -14.49 5.31
N ALA A 567 27.60 -13.22 5.27
CA ALA A 567 28.27 -12.18 6.03
C ALA A 567 28.16 -12.53 7.53
N PRO A 568 29.27 -12.59 8.27
CA PRO A 568 29.24 -12.88 9.69
C PRO A 568 28.41 -11.80 10.38
N ALA A 569 27.37 -12.21 11.09
CA ALA A 569 26.80 -11.36 12.12
C ALA A 569 27.90 -11.15 13.15
N ILE A 570 28.30 -9.91 13.35
CA ILE A 570 29.27 -9.48 14.32
C ILE A 570 28.77 -9.81 15.72
#